data_d71b0e70656258283e607319b9bd3bba
#
_entry.id   d71b0e70656258283e607319b9bd3bba
#
_cell.length_a   1.000
_cell.length_b   1.000
_cell.length_c   1.000
_cell.angle_alpha   90.00
_cell.angle_beta   90.00
_cell.angle_gamma   90.00
#
_symmetry.space_group_name_H-M   'P 1'
#
loop_
_entity.id
_entity.type
_entity.pdbx_description
1 polymer ?
#
loop_
_entity_poly.entity_id
_entity_poly.type
_entity_poly.pdbx_seq_one_letter_code
_entity_poly.pdbx_strand_id
1 'polypeptide(L)'
;MKRFQRIVILFILIGVIVVTYGLEFYGKYTVPIIMYHNAEPAEVAGSLNSVSDENFEYQMAFLKRHKFNVVSLSEVVKAINEKRSLPHNSVAITFDDGYADNYKHAFPILKKYGFPATIFVVAHLVGREGYLTWAQIQEMERSGIDFGSHTLWHPYLPDLTCDQQKKEIAGSKFFIESHLGHPIHHFSYPSGGFNDDSKSLVREAGYMSACTTNRGYSRLNQDVYEIKRIRFGNKDDVYWNVLAKLSGYYNLLRKTVKPN
;
A
#
# COMPACT_ATOMS: atom_id res chain seq x y z
N MET A 1 31.76 47.68 11.88
CA MET A 1 32.25 46.40 11.30
C MET A 1 31.87 45.20 12.13
N LYS A 2 32.24 45.05 13.41
CA LYS A 2 31.95 43.83 14.22
C LYS A 2 30.45 43.43 14.34
N ARG A 3 29.53 44.41 14.41
CA ARG A 3 28.07 44.13 14.50
C ARG A 3 27.49 43.59 13.20
N PHE A 4 27.88 44.17 12.07
CA PHE A 4 27.45 43.71 10.73
C PHE A 4 27.96 42.30 10.42
N GLN A 5 29.23 42.01 10.73
CA GLN A 5 29.79 40.67 10.55
C GLN A 5 29.07 39.61 11.39
N ARG A 6 28.70 39.93 12.64
CA ARG A 6 27.92 39.01 13.50
C ARG A 6 26.52 38.73 12.91
N ILE A 7 25.86 39.74 12.33
CA ILE A 7 24.56 39.57 11.66
C ILE A 7 24.68 38.66 10.44
N VAL A 8 25.71 38.89 9.60
CA VAL A 8 25.97 38.05 8.43
C VAL A 8 26.25 36.59 8.82
N ILE A 9 27.08 36.37 9.83
CA ILE A 9 27.35 35.01 10.34
C ILE A 9 26.09 34.35 10.87
N LEU A 10 25.22 35.08 11.57
CA LEU A 10 23.92 34.54 12.06
C LEU A 10 23.04 34.09 10.92
N PHE A 11 22.89 34.89 9.84
CA PHE A 11 22.10 34.51 8.65
C PHE A 11 22.68 33.29 7.94
N ILE A 12 24.00 33.19 7.83
CA ILE A 12 24.67 32.00 7.27
C ILE A 12 24.37 30.77 8.11
N LEU A 13 24.49 30.84 9.44
CA LEU A 13 24.18 29.73 10.34
C LEU A 13 22.74 29.31 10.25
N ILE A 14 21.79 30.27 10.22
CA ILE A 14 20.36 29.97 10.03
C ILE A 14 20.15 29.30 8.65
N GLY A 15 20.78 29.82 7.60
CA GLY A 15 20.72 29.22 6.27
C GLY A 15 21.23 27.77 6.24
N VAL A 16 22.38 27.51 6.86
CA VAL A 16 22.93 26.14 6.99
C VAL A 16 21.99 25.24 7.78
N ILE A 17 21.43 25.72 8.90
CA ILE A 17 20.46 24.97 9.70
C ILE A 17 19.22 24.64 8.88
N VAL A 18 18.64 25.61 8.18
CA VAL A 18 17.44 25.41 7.33
C VAL A 18 17.73 24.41 6.21
N VAL A 19 18.89 24.49 5.57
CA VAL A 19 19.29 23.57 4.50
C VAL A 19 19.50 22.16 5.06
N THR A 20 20.21 22.01 6.17
CA THR A 20 20.47 20.68 6.77
C THR A 20 19.18 20.02 7.25
N TYR A 21 18.33 20.73 7.98
CA TYR A 21 17.01 20.22 8.38
C TYR A 21 16.08 19.96 7.17
N GLY A 22 16.15 20.83 6.15
CA GLY A 22 15.40 20.65 4.90
C GLY A 22 15.82 19.39 4.16
N LEU A 23 17.11 19.13 4.02
CA LEU A 23 17.65 17.91 3.40
C LEU A 23 17.29 16.66 4.21
N GLU A 24 17.41 16.72 5.52
CA GLU A 24 17.03 15.62 6.40
C GLU A 24 15.53 15.32 6.32
N PHE A 25 14.69 16.36 6.30
CA PHE A 25 13.24 16.22 6.12
C PHE A 25 12.89 15.65 4.74
N TYR A 26 13.54 16.14 3.68
CA TYR A 26 13.37 15.65 2.32
C TYR A 26 13.74 14.16 2.21
N GLY A 27 14.81 13.73 2.86
CA GLY A 27 15.23 12.33 2.93
C GLY A 27 14.23 11.40 3.65
N LYS A 28 13.21 11.97 4.33
CA LYS A 28 12.14 11.24 5.02
C LYS A 28 10.88 11.04 4.16
N TYR A 29 10.90 11.52 2.91
CA TYR A 29 9.78 11.29 1.98
C TYR A 29 9.60 9.80 1.70
N THR A 30 8.36 9.33 1.82
CA THR A 30 7.98 7.95 1.52
C THR A 30 6.85 7.96 0.52
N VAL A 31 6.97 7.18 -0.57
CA VAL A 31 5.87 7.00 -1.53
C VAL A 31 4.65 6.46 -0.77
N PRO A 32 3.52 7.20 -0.76
CA PRO A 32 2.29 6.70 -0.14
C PRO A 32 1.79 5.46 -0.87
N ILE A 33 1.48 4.42 -0.11
CA ILE A 33 0.81 3.22 -0.63
C ILE A 33 -0.56 3.17 0.03
N ILE A 34 -1.58 3.41 -0.75
CA ILE A 34 -2.96 3.46 -0.29
C ILE A 34 -3.48 2.03 -0.11
N MET A 35 -4.22 1.83 0.97
CA MET A 35 -4.86 0.55 1.28
C MET A 35 -6.37 0.74 1.40
N TYR A 36 -7.10 -0.02 0.60
CA TYR A 36 -8.55 -0.21 0.65
C TYR A 36 -8.88 -1.67 0.98
N HIS A 37 -10.16 -1.94 1.23
CA HIS A 37 -10.74 -3.30 1.29
C HIS A 37 -12.01 -3.34 0.44
N ASN A 38 -13.16 -2.90 1.00
CA ASN A 38 -14.42 -2.84 0.29
C ASN A 38 -14.60 -1.51 -0.44
N ALA A 39 -15.15 -1.55 -1.65
CA ALA A 39 -15.68 -0.40 -2.38
C ALA A 39 -17.16 -0.66 -2.67
N GLU A 40 -18.05 -0.01 -1.95
CA GLU A 40 -19.47 -0.34 -1.85
C GLU A 40 -20.33 0.89 -2.20
N PRO A 41 -21.61 0.70 -2.60
CA PRO A 41 -22.55 1.82 -2.69
C PRO A 41 -22.66 2.57 -1.37
N ALA A 42 -22.91 3.89 -1.43
CA ALA A 42 -22.92 4.75 -0.25
C ALA A 42 -23.88 4.30 0.85
N GLU A 43 -25.00 3.67 0.47
CA GLU A 43 -26.05 3.19 1.37
C GLU A 43 -25.59 2.07 2.30
N VAL A 44 -24.55 1.32 1.90
CA VAL A 44 -24.02 0.17 2.66
C VAL A 44 -22.61 0.40 3.20
N ALA A 45 -21.90 1.39 2.69
CA ALA A 45 -20.51 1.72 3.07
C ALA A 45 -20.44 2.29 4.49
N GLY A 46 -20.59 1.45 5.50
CA GLY A 46 -20.63 1.85 6.92
C GLY A 46 -19.46 1.39 7.77
N SER A 47 -18.62 0.49 7.28
CA SER A 47 -17.49 -0.05 8.06
C SER A 47 -16.26 0.87 7.99
N LEU A 48 -15.32 0.65 8.92
CA LEU A 48 -14.02 1.36 8.89
C LEU A 48 -13.15 0.92 7.70
N ASN A 49 -13.46 -0.22 7.09
CA ASN A 49 -12.72 -0.80 5.97
C ASN A 49 -13.40 -0.51 4.62
N SER A 50 -14.60 0.11 4.62
CA SER A 50 -15.34 0.45 3.42
C SER A 50 -15.02 1.87 2.94
N VAL A 51 -15.07 2.04 1.62
CA VAL A 51 -15.17 3.34 0.95
C VAL A 51 -16.39 3.29 0.03
N SER A 52 -17.19 4.36 0.01
CA SER A 52 -18.26 4.44 -0.98
C SER A 52 -17.69 4.66 -2.37
N ASP A 53 -18.42 4.19 -3.39
CA ASP A 53 -18.02 4.38 -4.79
C ASP A 53 -17.90 5.88 -5.15
N GLU A 54 -18.76 6.76 -4.60
CA GLU A 54 -18.61 8.20 -4.79
C GLU A 54 -17.32 8.73 -4.13
N ASN A 55 -16.99 8.31 -2.90
CA ASN A 55 -15.78 8.75 -2.23
C ASN A 55 -14.53 8.16 -2.89
N PHE A 56 -14.60 6.93 -3.35
CA PHE A 56 -13.51 6.33 -4.13
C PHE A 56 -13.30 7.10 -5.44
N GLU A 57 -14.37 7.42 -6.18
CA GLU A 57 -14.31 8.25 -7.38
C GLU A 57 -13.72 9.64 -7.08
N TYR A 58 -14.16 10.28 -5.99
CA TYR A 58 -13.60 11.57 -5.54
C TYR A 58 -12.10 11.48 -5.29
N GLN A 59 -11.64 10.42 -4.61
CA GLN A 59 -10.22 10.21 -4.31
C GLN A 59 -9.41 9.95 -5.59
N MET A 60 -9.91 9.19 -6.55
CA MET A 60 -9.25 8.98 -7.86
C MET A 60 -9.24 10.27 -8.71
N ALA A 61 -10.34 11.02 -8.71
CA ALA A 61 -10.41 12.35 -9.33
C ALA A 61 -9.41 13.33 -8.70
N PHE A 62 -9.23 13.27 -7.38
CA PHE A 62 -8.22 14.06 -6.67
C PHE A 62 -6.82 13.73 -7.16
N LEU A 63 -6.45 12.44 -7.23
CA LEU A 63 -5.14 12.03 -7.74
C LEU A 63 -4.90 12.57 -9.16
N LYS A 64 -5.89 12.43 -10.04
CA LYS A 64 -5.80 12.93 -11.43
C LYS A 64 -5.65 14.43 -11.51
N ARG A 65 -6.50 15.18 -10.78
CA ARG A 65 -6.52 16.65 -10.77
C ARG A 65 -5.21 17.24 -10.26
N HIS A 66 -4.64 16.61 -9.22
CA HIS A 66 -3.40 17.06 -8.60
C HIS A 66 -2.14 16.43 -9.21
N LYS A 67 -2.29 15.79 -10.37
CA LYS A 67 -1.18 15.21 -11.15
C LYS A 67 -0.33 14.23 -10.36
N PHE A 68 -0.96 13.43 -9.50
CA PHE A 68 -0.27 12.31 -8.89
C PHE A 68 0.12 11.29 -9.95
N ASN A 69 1.32 10.75 -9.81
CA ASN A 69 1.82 9.66 -10.64
C ASN A 69 1.44 8.33 -9.97
N VAL A 70 0.33 7.73 -10.42
CA VAL A 70 -0.12 6.44 -9.88
C VAL A 70 0.72 5.33 -10.52
N VAL A 71 1.51 4.66 -9.71
CA VAL A 71 2.46 3.61 -10.13
C VAL A 71 2.05 2.24 -9.58
N SER A 72 2.52 1.18 -10.21
CA SER A 72 2.33 -0.19 -9.69
C SER A 72 3.13 -0.41 -8.40
N LEU A 73 2.67 -1.36 -7.57
CA LEU A 73 3.43 -1.77 -6.39
C LEU A 73 4.80 -2.34 -6.78
N SER A 74 4.87 -3.07 -7.89
CA SER A 74 6.12 -3.60 -8.47
C SER A 74 7.13 -2.48 -8.77
N GLU A 75 6.68 -1.34 -9.28
CA GLU A 75 7.56 -0.20 -9.54
C GLU A 75 8.08 0.43 -8.24
N VAL A 76 7.24 0.53 -7.21
CA VAL A 76 7.68 0.98 -5.88
C VAL A 76 8.74 0.03 -5.30
N VAL A 77 8.48 -1.27 -5.34
CA VAL A 77 9.42 -2.30 -4.84
C VAL A 77 10.75 -2.25 -5.60
N LYS A 78 10.70 -2.12 -6.92
CA LYS A 78 11.89 -1.96 -7.75
C LYS A 78 12.69 -0.73 -7.36
N ALA A 79 12.02 0.41 -7.16
CA ALA A 79 12.67 1.65 -6.74
C ALA A 79 13.35 1.52 -5.37
N ILE A 80 12.73 0.82 -4.42
CA ILE A 80 13.32 0.54 -3.10
C ILE A 80 14.58 -0.31 -3.24
N ASN A 81 14.52 -1.41 -3.99
CA ASN A 81 15.65 -2.33 -4.20
C ASN A 81 16.82 -1.67 -4.92
N GLU A 82 16.54 -0.83 -5.91
CA GLU A 82 17.54 -0.07 -6.68
C GLU A 82 18.01 1.19 -5.97
N LYS A 83 17.45 1.52 -4.79
CA LYS A 83 17.73 2.75 -4.03
C LYS A 83 17.55 4.02 -4.87
N ARG A 84 16.63 4.00 -5.84
CA ARG A 84 16.28 5.15 -6.67
C ARG A 84 15.03 5.84 -6.16
N SER A 85 14.96 7.14 -6.36
CA SER A 85 13.75 7.90 -6.07
C SER A 85 12.73 7.73 -7.20
N LEU A 86 11.46 7.60 -6.84
CA LEU A 86 10.35 7.82 -7.75
C LEU A 86 10.06 9.33 -7.85
N PRO A 87 9.40 9.78 -8.93
CA PRO A 87 8.94 11.16 -9.02
C PRO A 87 8.16 11.57 -7.78
N HIS A 88 8.29 12.82 -7.35
CA HIS A 88 7.41 13.39 -6.33
C HIS A 88 5.96 13.22 -6.77
N ASN A 89 5.05 13.11 -5.81
CA ASN A 89 3.65 12.77 -6.04
C ASN A 89 3.41 11.36 -6.63
N SER A 90 4.39 10.44 -6.55
CA SER A 90 4.11 9.04 -6.83
C SER A 90 3.26 8.43 -5.72
N VAL A 91 2.32 7.57 -6.09
CA VAL A 91 1.41 6.86 -5.18
C VAL A 91 1.09 5.48 -5.75
N ALA A 92 0.95 4.46 -4.90
CA ALA A 92 0.45 3.15 -5.30
C ALA A 92 -0.90 2.87 -4.64
N ILE A 93 -1.76 2.09 -5.31
CA ILE A 93 -3.09 1.74 -4.83
C ILE A 93 -3.13 0.23 -4.57
N THR A 94 -3.61 -0.16 -3.39
CA THR A 94 -3.77 -1.57 -3.03
C THR A 94 -5.14 -1.83 -2.42
N PHE A 95 -5.64 -3.06 -2.60
CA PHE A 95 -6.84 -3.59 -1.95
C PHE A 95 -6.50 -4.90 -1.26
N ASP A 96 -7.13 -5.16 -0.11
CA ASP A 96 -7.02 -6.43 0.60
C ASP A 96 -8.31 -7.25 0.44
N ASP A 97 -8.23 -8.52 0.77
CA ASP A 97 -9.29 -9.54 0.85
C ASP A 97 -9.82 -10.03 -0.51
N GLY A 98 -9.85 -9.22 -1.57
CA GLY A 98 -10.36 -9.63 -2.87
C GLY A 98 -11.89 -9.76 -2.93
N TYR A 99 -12.62 -8.81 -2.33
CA TYR A 99 -14.07 -8.78 -2.34
C TYR A 99 -14.65 -8.55 -3.76
N ALA A 100 -15.85 -9.08 -4.01
CA ALA A 100 -16.54 -8.96 -5.30
C ALA A 100 -16.88 -7.50 -5.67
N ASP A 101 -17.00 -6.62 -4.68
CA ASP A 101 -17.22 -5.19 -4.88
C ASP A 101 -16.02 -4.48 -5.53
N ASN A 102 -14.81 -5.01 -5.36
CA ASN A 102 -13.64 -4.48 -6.05
C ASN A 102 -13.80 -4.56 -7.58
N TYR A 103 -14.45 -5.61 -8.11
CA TYR A 103 -14.78 -5.72 -9.52
C TYR A 103 -15.96 -4.82 -9.91
N LYS A 104 -17.01 -4.79 -9.07
CA LYS A 104 -18.27 -4.11 -9.40
C LYS A 104 -18.15 -2.58 -9.32
N HIS A 105 -17.42 -2.07 -8.33
CA HIS A 105 -17.38 -0.65 -7.98
C HIS A 105 -15.99 -0.02 -8.18
N ALA A 106 -14.90 -0.61 -7.66
CA ALA A 106 -13.59 -0.02 -7.78
C ALA A 106 -12.98 -0.14 -9.19
N PHE A 107 -13.08 -1.30 -9.82
CA PHE A 107 -12.44 -1.55 -11.11
C PHE A 107 -12.92 -0.63 -12.25
N PRO A 108 -14.23 -0.34 -12.45
CA PRO A 108 -14.66 0.62 -13.46
C PRO A 108 -14.07 2.01 -13.26
N ILE A 109 -13.93 2.44 -12.00
CA ILE A 109 -13.34 3.73 -11.64
C ILE A 109 -11.83 3.73 -11.95
N LEU A 110 -11.09 2.70 -11.51
CA LEU A 110 -9.66 2.55 -11.82
C LEU A 110 -9.41 2.59 -13.33
N LYS A 111 -10.21 1.84 -14.09
CA LYS A 111 -10.15 1.80 -15.55
C LYS A 111 -10.43 3.15 -16.20
N LYS A 112 -11.42 3.90 -15.70
CA LYS A 112 -11.74 5.26 -16.16
C LYS A 112 -10.55 6.21 -16.05
N TYR A 113 -9.77 6.11 -14.97
CA TYR A 113 -8.60 6.97 -14.74
C TYR A 113 -7.30 6.39 -15.32
N GLY A 114 -7.29 5.14 -15.77
CA GLY A 114 -6.10 4.43 -16.22
C GLY A 114 -5.10 4.18 -15.10
N PHE A 115 -5.59 3.94 -13.89
CA PHE A 115 -4.75 3.74 -12.71
C PHE A 115 -4.50 2.26 -12.44
N PRO A 116 -3.22 1.84 -12.33
CA PRO A 116 -2.89 0.52 -11.85
C PRO A 116 -3.23 0.37 -10.36
N ALA A 117 -3.52 -0.85 -9.95
CA ALA A 117 -3.69 -1.21 -8.56
C ALA A 117 -3.23 -2.65 -8.34
N THR A 118 -2.95 -3.02 -7.07
CA THR A 118 -2.68 -4.41 -6.68
C THR A 118 -3.77 -4.88 -5.72
N ILE A 119 -4.39 -6.04 -6.01
CA ILE A 119 -5.41 -6.65 -5.15
C ILE A 119 -4.84 -7.92 -4.54
N PHE A 120 -4.82 -7.98 -3.20
CA PHE A 120 -4.39 -9.16 -2.46
C PHE A 120 -5.60 -10.04 -2.17
N VAL A 121 -5.63 -11.23 -2.74
CA VAL A 121 -6.76 -12.15 -2.61
C VAL A 121 -6.49 -13.23 -1.56
N VAL A 122 -7.53 -13.55 -0.77
CA VAL A 122 -7.54 -14.73 0.08
C VAL A 122 -7.83 -15.94 -0.81
N ALA A 123 -6.81 -16.78 -1.02
CA ALA A 123 -6.79 -17.76 -2.11
C ALA A 123 -8.02 -18.68 -2.15
N HIS A 124 -8.42 -19.25 -1.02
CA HIS A 124 -9.55 -20.17 -0.94
C HIS A 124 -10.94 -19.48 -0.88
N LEU A 125 -10.98 -18.16 -0.83
CA LEU A 125 -12.22 -17.40 -0.91
C LEU A 125 -12.55 -16.98 -2.34
N VAL A 126 -11.60 -17.01 -3.26
CA VAL A 126 -11.84 -16.72 -4.69
C VAL A 126 -12.88 -17.71 -5.24
N GLY A 127 -13.92 -17.16 -5.86
CA GLY A 127 -15.06 -17.91 -6.39
C GLY A 127 -16.18 -18.18 -5.39
N ARG A 128 -16.01 -17.82 -4.11
CA ARG A 128 -17.08 -17.88 -3.11
C ARG A 128 -17.98 -16.65 -3.19
N GLU A 129 -19.17 -16.75 -2.65
CA GLU A 129 -20.09 -15.62 -2.54
C GLU A 129 -19.42 -14.44 -1.79
N GLY A 130 -19.56 -13.24 -2.34
CA GLY A 130 -18.95 -12.02 -1.79
C GLY A 130 -17.50 -11.77 -2.20
N TYR A 131 -16.87 -12.69 -2.93
CA TYR A 131 -15.47 -12.57 -3.37
C TYR A 131 -15.35 -12.58 -4.90
N LEU A 132 -14.19 -12.14 -5.39
CA LEU A 132 -13.84 -12.18 -6.81
C LEU A 132 -13.87 -13.62 -7.34
N THR A 133 -14.29 -13.78 -8.59
CA THR A 133 -14.14 -15.03 -9.35
C THR A 133 -12.84 -15.00 -10.15
N TRP A 134 -12.31 -16.17 -10.53
CA TRP A 134 -11.11 -16.27 -11.37
C TRP A 134 -11.29 -15.57 -12.73
N ALA A 135 -12.48 -15.62 -13.30
CA ALA A 135 -12.79 -14.93 -14.56
C ALA A 135 -12.69 -13.41 -14.41
N GLN A 136 -13.19 -12.86 -13.29
CA GLN A 136 -13.08 -11.44 -12.99
C GLN A 136 -11.60 -11.02 -12.76
N ILE A 137 -10.84 -11.82 -12.02
CA ILE A 137 -9.41 -11.59 -11.81
C ILE A 137 -8.68 -11.51 -13.15
N GLN A 138 -8.87 -12.48 -14.05
CA GLN A 138 -8.24 -12.49 -15.37
C GLN A 138 -8.66 -11.30 -16.25
N GLU A 139 -9.92 -10.83 -16.14
CA GLU A 139 -10.36 -9.63 -16.85
C GLU A 139 -9.68 -8.37 -16.32
N MET A 140 -9.58 -8.23 -14.98
CA MET A 140 -8.91 -7.12 -14.33
C MET A 140 -7.42 -7.08 -14.67
N GLU A 141 -6.73 -8.24 -14.70
CA GLU A 141 -5.32 -8.33 -15.09
C GLU A 141 -5.09 -7.79 -16.51
N ARG A 142 -5.95 -8.17 -17.47
CA ARG A 142 -5.86 -7.64 -18.85
C ARG A 142 -6.02 -6.12 -18.93
N SER A 143 -6.56 -5.52 -17.89
CA SER A 143 -6.75 -4.07 -17.77
C SER A 143 -5.70 -3.38 -16.90
N GLY A 144 -4.63 -4.09 -16.48
CA GLY A 144 -3.50 -3.52 -15.73
C GLY A 144 -3.66 -3.54 -14.21
N ILE A 145 -4.60 -4.33 -13.68
CA ILE A 145 -4.68 -4.63 -12.24
C ILE A 145 -3.77 -5.83 -11.95
N ASP A 146 -2.92 -5.70 -10.95
CA ASP A 146 -2.04 -6.75 -10.47
C ASP A 146 -2.68 -7.52 -9.30
N PHE A 147 -2.35 -8.79 -9.15
CA PHE A 147 -2.85 -9.62 -8.07
C PHE A 147 -1.72 -10.18 -7.22
N GLY A 148 -1.96 -10.17 -5.90
CA GLY A 148 -1.06 -10.74 -4.91
C GLY A 148 -1.81 -11.67 -3.95
N SER A 149 -1.07 -12.26 -3.02
CA SER A 149 -1.63 -13.18 -2.03
C SER A 149 -1.95 -12.50 -0.71
N HIS A 150 -3.08 -12.92 -0.11
CA HIS A 150 -3.47 -12.61 1.26
C HIS A 150 -3.67 -13.89 2.08
N THR A 151 -2.76 -14.88 1.94
CA THR A 151 -2.78 -16.23 2.50
C THR A 151 -3.87 -17.14 1.90
N LEU A 152 -3.95 -18.39 2.39
CA LEU A 152 -5.01 -19.34 1.98
C LEU A 152 -6.36 -18.97 2.60
N TRP A 153 -6.39 -18.72 3.94
CA TRP A 153 -7.60 -18.59 4.75
C TRP A 153 -7.66 -17.33 5.62
N HIS A 154 -6.74 -16.40 5.46
CA HIS A 154 -6.67 -15.14 6.20
C HIS A 154 -6.47 -15.32 7.74
N PRO A 155 -5.62 -16.23 8.23
CA PRO A 155 -5.33 -16.30 9.65
C PRO A 155 -4.40 -15.17 10.11
N TYR A 156 -4.42 -14.85 11.40
CA TYR A 156 -3.39 -14.01 12.00
C TYR A 156 -2.08 -14.81 12.12
N LEU A 157 -1.12 -14.56 11.25
CA LEU A 157 0.08 -15.39 11.10
C LEU A 157 0.91 -15.55 12.38
N PRO A 158 1.11 -14.51 13.22
CA PRO A 158 1.89 -14.66 14.45
C PRO A 158 1.36 -15.71 15.46
N ASP A 159 0.07 -16.03 15.39
CA ASP A 159 -0.55 -17.04 16.26
C ASP A 159 -0.34 -18.48 15.79
N LEU A 160 0.22 -18.66 14.60
CA LEU A 160 0.44 -19.95 13.95
C LEU A 160 1.84 -20.49 14.20
N THR A 161 1.98 -21.81 14.22
CA THR A 161 3.30 -22.45 14.15
C THR A 161 3.98 -22.16 12.81
N CYS A 162 5.32 -22.29 12.76
CA CYS A 162 6.09 -22.05 11.54
C CYS A 162 5.58 -22.92 10.35
N ASP A 163 5.25 -24.20 10.59
CA ASP A 163 4.71 -25.08 9.54
C ASP A 163 3.32 -24.64 9.05
N GLN A 164 2.47 -24.17 9.95
CA GLN A 164 1.18 -23.60 9.57
C GLN A 164 1.33 -22.31 8.77
N GLN A 165 2.23 -21.40 9.19
CA GLN A 165 2.56 -20.19 8.42
C GLN A 165 3.08 -20.54 7.04
N LYS A 166 3.99 -21.53 6.94
CA LYS A 166 4.52 -21.99 5.65
C LYS A 166 3.41 -22.49 4.73
N LYS A 167 2.47 -23.27 5.25
CA LYS A 167 1.30 -23.74 4.49
C LYS A 167 0.44 -22.60 3.99
N GLU A 168 0.16 -21.59 4.82
CA GLU A 168 -0.64 -20.41 4.46
C GLU A 168 0.06 -19.56 3.41
N ILE A 169 1.36 -19.33 3.55
CA ILE A 169 2.15 -18.43 2.71
C ILE A 169 2.51 -19.08 1.37
N ALA A 170 3.20 -20.22 1.41
CA ALA A 170 3.64 -20.90 0.19
C ALA A 170 2.45 -21.58 -0.52
N GLY A 171 1.51 -22.13 0.24
CA GLY A 171 0.31 -22.76 -0.30
C GLY A 171 -0.55 -21.78 -1.08
N SER A 172 -0.75 -20.55 -0.58
CA SER A 172 -1.52 -19.53 -1.28
C SER A 172 -0.85 -19.09 -2.59
N LYS A 173 0.49 -18.95 -2.60
CA LYS A 173 1.22 -18.65 -3.83
C LYS A 173 0.98 -19.72 -4.88
N PHE A 174 1.24 -20.98 -4.53
CA PHE A 174 1.04 -22.11 -5.43
C PHE A 174 -0.39 -22.18 -5.96
N PHE A 175 -1.39 -22.00 -5.07
CA PHE A 175 -2.80 -22.07 -5.44
C PHE A 175 -3.18 -20.96 -6.43
N ILE A 176 -2.80 -19.71 -6.17
CA ILE A 176 -3.14 -18.59 -7.06
C ILE A 176 -2.43 -18.73 -8.39
N GLU A 177 -1.12 -19.04 -8.41
CA GLU A 177 -0.33 -19.21 -9.63
C GLU A 177 -0.83 -20.36 -10.50
N SER A 178 -1.34 -21.46 -9.89
CA SER A 178 -1.94 -22.56 -10.63
C SER A 178 -3.21 -22.18 -11.41
N HIS A 179 -3.95 -21.18 -10.92
CA HIS A 179 -5.15 -20.67 -11.59
C HIS A 179 -4.86 -19.56 -12.61
N LEU A 180 -3.82 -18.75 -12.35
CA LEU A 180 -3.46 -17.65 -13.24
C LEU A 180 -2.54 -18.09 -14.38
N GLY A 181 -1.74 -19.13 -14.18
CA GLY A 181 -0.76 -19.63 -15.15
C GLY A 181 0.54 -18.82 -15.19
N HIS A 182 0.75 -17.89 -14.26
CA HIS A 182 1.96 -17.08 -14.15
C HIS A 182 2.29 -16.74 -12.69
N PRO A 183 3.54 -16.33 -12.36
CA PRO A 183 3.94 -15.97 -11.03
C PRO A 183 3.21 -14.72 -10.49
N ILE A 184 2.91 -14.74 -9.17
CA ILE A 184 2.53 -13.55 -8.40
C ILE A 184 3.69 -13.10 -7.53
N HIS A 185 3.83 -11.77 -7.35
CA HIS A 185 5.04 -11.18 -6.78
C HIS A 185 4.86 -10.59 -5.40
N HIS A 186 3.65 -10.26 -5.00
CA HIS A 186 3.38 -9.48 -3.81
C HIS A 186 2.50 -10.23 -2.82
N PHE A 187 2.78 -10.00 -1.54
CA PHE A 187 2.05 -10.58 -0.41
C PHE A 187 1.48 -9.47 0.48
N SER A 188 0.37 -9.71 1.16
CA SER A 188 -0.12 -8.86 2.25
C SER A 188 -0.36 -9.71 3.48
N TYR A 189 0.19 -9.28 4.62
CA TYR A 189 -0.03 -9.97 5.90
C TYR A 189 -1.45 -9.71 6.39
N PRO A 190 -2.26 -10.78 6.68
CA PRO A 190 -3.59 -10.64 7.27
C PRO A 190 -3.56 -9.78 8.53
N SER A 191 -4.47 -8.80 8.60
CA SER A 191 -4.52 -7.81 9.70
C SER A 191 -3.21 -7.05 9.92
N GLY A 192 -2.23 -7.21 9.01
CA GLY A 192 -0.90 -6.62 9.08
C GLY A 192 0.06 -7.32 10.04
N GLY A 193 -0.33 -8.45 10.63
CA GLY A 193 0.46 -9.19 11.61
C GLY A 193 1.51 -10.09 10.98
N PHE A 194 2.74 -9.99 11.46
CA PHE A 194 3.86 -10.84 11.05
C PHE A 194 4.90 -10.92 12.19
N ASN A 195 5.71 -11.96 12.15
CA ASN A 195 6.91 -12.15 12.97
C ASN A 195 8.11 -12.45 12.05
N ASP A 196 9.27 -12.74 12.62
CA ASP A 196 10.49 -13.02 11.85
C ASP A 196 10.34 -14.29 11.00
N ASP A 197 9.61 -15.31 11.50
CA ASP A 197 9.30 -16.53 10.75
C ASP A 197 8.44 -16.21 9.53
N SER A 198 7.33 -15.46 9.71
CA SER A 198 6.46 -15.06 8.61
C SER A 198 7.25 -14.35 7.50
N LYS A 199 8.12 -13.44 7.91
CA LYS A 199 8.92 -12.63 6.99
C LYS A 199 9.94 -13.47 6.22
N SER A 200 10.57 -14.43 6.90
CA SER A 200 11.49 -15.39 6.26
C SER A 200 10.75 -16.29 5.29
N LEU A 201 9.60 -16.83 5.69
CA LEU A 201 8.78 -17.71 4.85
C LEU A 201 8.23 -17.02 3.60
N VAL A 202 7.84 -15.73 3.69
CA VAL A 202 7.42 -14.95 2.52
C VAL A 202 8.57 -14.80 1.52
N ARG A 203 9.79 -14.56 2.02
CA ARG A 203 11.00 -14.49 1.17
C ARG A 203 11.33 -15.85 0.54
N GLU A 204 11.30 -16.92 1.34
CA GLU A 204 11.57 -18.28 0.89
C GLU A 204 10.55 -18.77 -0.14
N ALA A 205 9.29 -18.37 0.00
CA ALA A 205 8.25 -18.67 -0.99
C ALA A 205 8.44 -17.92 -2.32
N GLY A 206 9.41 -16.99 -2.40
CA GLY A 206 9.74 -16.28 -3.63
C GLY A 206 8.84 -15.08 -3.93
N TYR A 207 8.17 -14.51 -2.92
CA TYR A 207 7.55 -13.20 -3.07
C TYR A 207 8.62 -12.10 -3.13
N MET A 208 8.38 -11.08 -3.93
CA MET A 208 9.29 -9.93 -4.05
C MET A 208 9.07 -8.89 -2.97
N SER A 209 7.88 -8.84 -2.36
CA SER A 209 7.55 -7.93 -1.29
C SER A 209 6.37 -8.39 -0.45
N ALA A 210 6.24 -7.79 0.74
CA ALA A 210 5.07 -7.96 1.59
C ALA A 210 4.60 -6.63 2.20
N CYS A 211 3.28 -6.44 2.20
CA CYS A 211 2.61 -5.28 2.77
C CYS A 211 2.06 -5.59 4.17
N THR A 212 2.12 -4.57 5.05
CA THR A 212 1.52 -4.61 6.38
C THR A 212 0.53 -3.46 6.56
N THR A 213 -0.33 -3.54 7.58
CA THR A 213 -1.18 -2.43 8.03
C THR A 213 -0.54 -1.64 9.15
N ASN A 214 0.66 -2.03 9.61
CA ASN A 214 1.36 -1.39 10.70
C ASN A 214 1.64 0.08 10.38
N ARG A 215 1.47 0.91 11.42
CA ARG A 215 1.59 2.36 11.32
C ARG A 215 2.95 2.80 11.84
N GLY A 216 3.34 3.99 11.44
CA GLY A 216 4.45 4.73 12.03
C GLY A 216 5.66 4.78 11.14
N TYR A 217 6.58 5.64 11.60
CA TYR A 217 7.86 5.87 10.98
C TYR A 217 8.81 4.74 11.36
N SER A 218 8.99 3.78 10.51
CA SER A 218 10.20 2.98 10.51
C SER A 218 10.80 3.08 9.13
N ARG A 219 11.87 3.86 9.09
CA ARG A 219 12.81 3.95 7.97
C ARG A 219 12.23 3.68 6.58
N LEU A 220 11.28 4.56 6.14
CA LEU A 220 11.10 4.84 4.71
C LEU A 220 10.76 3.63 3.82
N ASN A 221 9.97 2.64 4.30
CA ASN A 221 9.73 1.43 3.50
C ASN A 221 11.03 0.88 2.86
N GLN A 222 12.11 0.80 3.62
CA GLN A 222 13.39 0.28 3.13
C GLN A 222 13.41 -1.25 3.08
N ASP A 223 12.54 -1.89 3.88
CA ASP A 223 12.36 -3.32 3.86
C ASP A 223 11.16 -3.67 2.99
N VAL A 224 11.41 -4.24 1.83
CA VAL A 224 10.36 -4.64 0.90
C VAL A 224 9.43 -5.73 1.45
N TYR A 225 9.82 -6.41 2.53
CA TYR A 225 8.99 -7.40 3.22
C TYR A 225 8.21 -6.83 4.42
N GLU A 226 8.23 -5.50 4.59
CA GLU A 226 7.49 -4.77 5.63
C GLU A 226 6.96 -3.43 5.10
N ILE A 227 6.37 -3.44 3.93
CA ILE A 227 5.87 -2.23 3.28
C ILE A 227 4.64 -1.70 4.03
N LYS A 228 4.77 -0.49 4.56
CA LYS A 228 3.69 0.19 5.30
C LYS A 228 2.75 0.89 4.36
N ARG A 229 1.47 0.80 4.67
CA ARG A 229 0.40 1.38 3.86
C ARG A 229 -0.42 2.40 4.66
N ILE A 230 -1.15 3.23 3.95
CA ILE A 230 -2.03 4.26 4.50
C ILE A 230 -3.46 3.86 4.16
N ARG A 231 -4.27 3.58 5.19
CA ARG A 231 -5.68 3.27 5.00
C ARG A 231 -6.43 4.51 4.50
N PHE A 232 -7.22 4.30 3.45
CA PHE A 232 -8.21 5.23 2.95
C PHE A 232 -9.61 4.62 3.11
N GLY A 233 -10.61 5.48 3.26
CA GLY A 233 -12.02 5.08 3.44
C GLY A 233 -12.95 6.28 3.34
N ASN A 234 -14.18 6.16 3.82
CA ASN A 234 -15.22 7.21 3.72
C ASN A 234 -14.88 8.53 4.42
N LYS A 235 -14.03 8.50 5.44
CA LYS A 235 -13.59 9.72 6.15
C LYS A 235 -12.55 10.53 5.38
N ASP A 236 -12.10 10.04 4.22
CA ASP A 236 -11.14 10.70 3.34
C ASP A 236 -11.87 11.36 2.17
N ASP A 237 -12.90 12.14 2.49
CA ASP A 237 -13.75 12.94 1.61
C ASP A 237 -13.42 14.44 1.67
N VAL A 238 -12.52 14.84 2.58
CA VAL A 238 -12.07 16.22 2.76
C VAL A 238 -10.70 16.43 2.14
N TYR A 239 -10.58 17.48 1.35
CA TYR A 239 -9.35 17.86 0.63
C TYR A 239 -8.07 17.76 1.49
N TRP A 240 -8.10 18.35 2.68
CA TRP A 240 -6.92 18.40 3.56
C TRP A 240 -6.53 17.03 4.14
N ASN A 241 -7.50 16.15 4.37
CA ASN A 241 -7.24 14.78 4.84
C ASN A 241 -6.53 13.98 3.75
N VAL A 242 -7.03 14.04 2.52
CA VAL A 242 -6.43 13.39 1.36
C VAL A 242 -5.02 13.90 1.13
N LEU A 243 -4.85 15.24 1.10
CA LEU A 243 -3.53 15.86 0.88
C LEU A 243 -2.53 15.47 1.97
N ALA A 244 -2.91 15.50 3.23
CA ALA A 244 -2.05 15.11 4.34
C ALA A 244 -1.59 13.66 4.24
N LYS A 245 -2.50 12.74 3.92
CA LYS A 245 -2.19 11.31 3.73
C LYS A 245 -1.28 11.05 2.55
N LEU A 246 -1.44 11.82 1.48
CA LEU A 246 -0.65 11.70 0.24
C LEU A 246 0.65 12.52 0.26
N SER A 247 0.92 13.25 1.33
CA SER A 247 2.10 14.13 1.42
C SER A 247 3.45 13.38 1.36
N GLY A 248 3.46 12.07 1.59
CA GLY A 248 4.69 11.27 1.77
C GLY A 248 5.32 11.41 3.17
N TYR A 249 4.75 12.24 4.02
CA TYR A 249 5.23 12.50 5.39
C TYR A 249 4.20 12.12 6.47
N TYR A 250 3.04 11.63 6.07
CA TYR A 250 1.92 11.33 6.98
C TYR A 250 2.31 10.40 8.13
N ASN A 251 3.15 9.42 7.87
CA ASN A 251 3.58 8.45 8.86
C ASN A 251 4.62 9.01 9.86
N LEU A 252 5.27 10.15 9.58
CA LEU A 252 6.26 10.76 10.50
C LEU A 252 5.65 11.15 11.86
N LEU A 253 4.39 11.56 11.85
CA LEU A 253 3.67 12.02 13.04
C LEU A 253 2.93 10.90 13.78
N ARG A 254 3.02 9.65 13.29
CA ARG A 254 2.32 8.51 13.86
C ARG A 254 3.25 7.64 14.68
N LYS A 255 2.82 7.27 15.90
CA LYS A 255 3.56 6.30 16.72
C LYS A 255 3.67 4.97 15.96
N THR A 256 4.89 4.42 15.93
CA THR A 256 5.12 3.08 15.39
C THR A 256 4.38 2.07 16.24
N VAL A 257 3.52 1.28 15.62
CA VAL A 257 2.92 0.09 16.24
C VAL A 257 3.71 -1.08 15.70
N LYS A 258 4.39 -1.79 16.58
CA LYS A 258 5.01 -3.08 16.20
C LYS A 258 3.89 -4.12 16.09
N PRO A 259 3.99 -5.09 15.17
CA PRO A 259 3.15 -6.28 15.23
C PRO A 259 3.46 -6.96 16.58
N ASN A 260 2.40 -7.34 17.30
CA ASN A 260 2.57 -8.16 18.50
C ASN A 260 2.90 -9.57 18.09
#